data_845dae3a83178b58a50840606e8213d1
#
_entry.id   845dae3a83178b58a50840606e8213d1
#
_cell.length_a   1.000
_cell.length_b   1.000
_cell.length_c   1.000
_cell.angle_alpha   90.00
_cell.angle_beta   90.00
_cell.angle_gamma   90.00
#
_symmetry.space_group_name_H-M   'P 1'
#
loop_
_entity.id
_entity.type
_entity.pdbx_description
1 polymer ?
#
loop_
_entity_poly.entity_id
_entity_poly.type
_entity_poly.pdbx_seq_one_letter_code
_entity_poly.pdbx_strand_id
1 'polypeptide(L)'
;MMKLGCLSLSYRPNFGDKRMDLERFIDTAYELELDGVELHTSAFASTDDAYLRDIRLRCLKRGLVLDYIAISNNFGKPEAELPAEVENVNKWVDIAVKMGVPLVRIFAAWVPGGTDEA
;
A
#
# COMPACT_ATOMS: atom_id res chain seq x y z
N MET A 1 -15.77 14.40 -13.59
CA MET A 1 -14.65 13.81 -14.36
C MET A 1 -14.13 12.60 -13.61
N MET A 2 -13.94 11.49 -14.30
CA MET A 2 -13.40 10.26 -13.72
C MET A 2 -11.91 10.44 -13.43
N LYS A 3 -11.45 9.95 -12.28
CA LYS A 3 -10.05 9.92 -11.88
C LYS A 3 -9.52 8.50 -11.97
N LEU A 4 -8.26 8.37 -12.39
CA LEU A 4 -7.59 7.08 -12.55
C LEU A 4 -6.39 6.99 -11.60
N GLY A 5 -6.34 5.90 -10.85
CA GLY A 5 -5.22 5.56 -9.99
C GLY A 5 -4.66 4.17 -10.31
N CYS A 6 -3.50 3.86 -9.78
CA CYS A 6 -2.87 2.55 -9.91
C CYS A 6 -2.33 2.08 -8.58
N LEU A 7 -2.64 0.84 -8.23
CA LEU A 7 -2.09 0.17 -7.06
C LEU A 7 -0.70 -0.40 -7.36
N SER A 8 0.27 -0.14 -6.50
CA SER A 8 1.65 -0.65 -6.66
C SER A 8 1.71 -2.18 -6.80
N LEU A 9 0.73 -2.90 -6.25
CA LEU A 9 0.63 -4.35 -6.39
C LEU A 9 0.45 -4.81 -7.84
N SER A 10 -0.04 -3.95 -8.74
CA SER A 10 -0.13 -4.25 -10.17
C SER A 10 1.24 -4.48 -10.82
N TYR A 11 2.29 -3.95 -10.22
CA TYR A 11 3.69 -4.14 -10.64
C TYR A 11 4.44 -5.14 -9.77
N ARG A 12 3.74 -5.99 -9.03
CA ARG A 12 4.34 -6.96 -8.09
C ARG A 12 5.51 -7.75 -8.66
N PRO A 13 5.46 -8.29 -9.91
CA PRO A 13 6.61 -8.99 -10.48
C PRO A 13 7.84 -8.09 -10.61
N ASN A 14 7.65 -6.83 -11.00
CA ASN A 14 8.73 -5.86 -11.18
C ASN A 14 9.40 -5.49 -9.85
N PHE A 15 8.63 -5.37 -8.77
CA PHE A 15 9.16 -5.19 -7.41
C PHE A 15 9.93 -6.44 -6.95
N GLY A 16 9.39 -7.63 -7.20
CA GLY A 16 10.05 -8.89 -6.85
C GLY A 16 11.40 -9.08 -7.54
N ASP A 17 11.48 -8.71 -8.80
CA ASP A 17 12.73 -8.77 -9.60
C ASP A 17 13.67 -7.58 -9.35
N LYS A 18 13.31 -6.69 -8.42
CA LYS A 18 14.06 -5.45 -8.13
C LYS A 18 14.27 -4.53 -9.35
N ARG A 19 13.40 -4.65 -10.35
CA ARG A 19 13.38 -3.74 -11.52
C ARG A 19 12.59 -2.47 -11.25
N MET A 20 11.85 -2.43 -10.16
CA MET A 20 11.04 -1.30 -9.73
C MET A 20 11.11 -1.16 -8.22
N ASP A 21 11.26 0.05 -7.75
CA ASP A 21 11.04 0.49 -6.37
C ASP A 21 9.83 1.42 -6.32
N LEU A 22 9.49 1.90 -5.14
CA LEU A 22 8.33 2.75 -4.96
C LEU A 22 8.49 4.10 -5.65
N GLU A 23 9.71 4.63 -5.67
CA GLU A 23 10.06 5.87 -6.37
C GLU A 23 9.84 5.74 -7.88
N ARG A 24 10.29 4.65 -8.48
CA ARG A 24 10.10 4.38 -9.92
C ARG A 24 8.63 4.12 -10.24
N PHE A 25 7.89 3.47 -9.36
CA PHE A 25 6.45 3.28 -9.53
C PHE A 25 5.71 4.61 -9.60
N ILE A 26 6.01 5.54 -8.69
CA ILE A 26 5.42 6.87 -8.67
C ILE A 26 5.76 7.64 -9.95
N ASP A 27 7.02 7.58 -10.40
CA ASP A 27 7.44 8.21 -11.65
C ASP A 27 6.70 7.61 -12.85
N THR A 28 6.51 6.30 -12.87
CA THR A 28 5.74 5.60 -13.92
C THR A 28 4.29 6.05 -13.93
N ALA A 29 3.65 6.18 -12.77
CA ALA A 29 2.28 6.70 -12.67
C ALA A 29 2.18 8.13 -13.23
N TYR A 30 3.16 8.96 -12.97
CA TYR A 30 3.25 10.30 -13.53
C TYR A 30 3.43 10.28 -15.06
N GLU A 31 4.35 9.44 -15.58
CA GLU A 31 4.58 9.28 -17.01
C GLU A 31 3.33 8.78 -17.76
N LEU A 32 2.49 7.98 -17.09
CA LEU A 32 1.22 7.49 -17.60
C LEU A 32 0.06 8.49 -17.44
N GLU A 33 0.35 9.68 -16.92
CA GLU A 33 -0.64 10.73 -16.69
C GLU A 33 -1.80 10.31 -15.78
N LEU A 34 -1.53 9.46 -14.79
CA LEU A 34 -2.52 9.05 -13.79
C LEU A 34 -2.81 10.18 -12.79
N ASP A 35 -3.97 10.13 -12.17
CA ASP A 35 -4.38 11.11 -11.15
C ASP A 35 -3.87 10.78 -9.76
N GLY A 36 -3.62 9.50 -9.47
CA GLY A 36 -3.19 9.06 -8.16
C GLY A 36 -2.56 7.70 -8.13
N VAL A 37 -2.08 7.34 -6.95
CA VAL A 37 -1.47 6.04 -6.66
C VAL A 37 -2.02 5.47 -5.35
N GLU A 38 -2.14 4.17 -5.31
CA GLU A 38 -2.42 3.39 -4.11
C GLU A 38 -1.19 2.54 -3.79
N LEU A 39 -0.79 2.53 -2.53
CA LEU A 39 0.44 1.90 -2.10
C LEU A 39 0.18 0.65 -1.28
N HIS A 40 0.64 -0.50 -1.76
CA HIS A 40 0.63 -1.73 -0.97
C HIS A 40 1.81 -1.75 0.00
N THR A 41 1.60 -2.26 1.20
CA THR A 41 2.63 -2.29 2.25
C THR A 41 3.93 -2.96 1.83
N SER A 42 3.86 -3.97 0.95
CA SER A 42 5.05 -4.68 0.43
C SER A 42 5.95 -3.84 -0.48
N ALA A 43 5.48 -2.69 -0.96
CA ALA A 43 6.25 -1.82 -1.84
C ALA A 43 7.19 -0.87 -1.08
N PHE A 44 7.00 -0.72 0.22
CA PHE A 44 7.80 0.18 1.05
C PHE A 44 9.16 -0.45 1.38
N ALA A 45 10.24 0.22 1.00
CA ALA A 45 11.59 -0.21 1.34
C ALA A 45 11.95 0.10 2.80
N SER A 46 11.29 1.11 3.39
CA SER A 46 11.49 1.54 4.78
C SER A 46 10.19 2.15 5.34
N THR A 47 10.10 2.22 6.64
CA THR A 47 9.05 2.96 7.36
C THR A 47 9.61 4.12 8.18
N ASP A 48 10.85 4.51 7.92
CA ASP A 48 11.49 5.66 8.58
C ASP A 48 10.82 6.97 8.14
N ASP A 49 10.72 7.91 9.07
CA ASP A 49 10.03 9.19 8.83
C ASP A 49 10.62 9.95 7.63
N ALA A 50 11.94 9.90 7.42
CA ALA A 50 12.59 10.53 6.28
C ALA A 50 12.14 9.89 4.95
N TYR A 51 12.11 8.56 4.87
CA TYR A 51 11.66 7.84 3.69
C TYR A 51 10.18 8.12 3.39
N LEU A 52 9.32 8.04 4.39
CA LEU A 52 7.89 8.30 4.23
C LEU A 52 7.63 9.72 3.72
N ARG A 53 8.36 10.69 4.27
CA ARG A 53 8.28 12.09 3.82
C ARG A 53 8.72 12.23 2.36
N ASP A 54 9.79 11.58 1.96
CA ASP A 54 10.31 11.66 0.59
C ASP A 54 9.33 11.05 -0.41
N ILE A 55 8.70 9.91 -0.10
CA ILE A 55 7.64 9.31 -0.92
C ILE A 55 6.44 10.26 -1.05
N ARG A 56 5.99 10.85 0.06
CA ARG A 56 4.90 11.82 0.05
C ARG A 56 5.24 13.03 -0.84
N LEU A 57 6.43 13.60 -0.67
CA LEU A 57 6.87 14.76 -1.46
C LEU A 57 7.00 14.43 -2.95
N ARG A 58 7.44 13.23 -3.28
CA ARG A 58 7.53 12.78 -4.67
C ARG A 58 6.16 12.77 -5.34
N CYS A 59 5.13 12.27 -4.67
CA CYS A 59 3.76 12.32 -5.16
C CYS A 59 3.26 13.76 -5.28
N LEU A 60 3.45 14.55 -4.24
CA LEU A 60 3.00 15.95 -4.20
C LEU A 60 3.58 16.78 -5.35
N LYS A 61 4.90 16.68 -5.59
CA LYS A 61 5.58 17.40 -6.67
C LYS A 61 5.09 16.99 -8.06
N ARG A 62 4.54 15.79 -8.21
CA ARG A 62 4.01 15.27 -9.47
C ARG A 62 2.50 15.45 -9.61
N GLY A 63 1.85 16.06 -8.62
CA GLY A 63 0.39 16.22 -8.62
C GLY A 63 -0.38 14.90 -8.50
N LEU A 64 0.26 13.85 -8.00
CA LEU A 64 -0.37 12.56 -7.76
C LEU A 64 -0.99 12.50 -6.37
N VAL A 65 -2.26 12.11 -6.30
CA VAL A 65 -2.94 11.86 -5.02
C VAL A 65 -2.48 10.52 -4.45
N LEU A 66 -2.12 10.52 -3.18
CA LEU A 66 -1.99 9.27 -2.40
C LEU A 66 -3.38 8.90 -1.86
N ASP A 67 -4.02 7.94 -2.50
CA ASP A 67 -5.42 7.62 -2.23
C ASP A 67 -5.59 6.73 -1.01
N TYR A 68 -4.93 5.57 -0.99
CA TYR A 68 -4.94 4.70 0.17
C TYR A 68 -3.66 3.85 0.30
N ILE A 69 -3.46 3.31 1.49
CA ILE A 69 -2.49 2.24 1.76
C ILE A 69 -3.24 0.91 1.86
N ALA A 70 -2.82 -0.06 1.05
CA ALA A 70 -3.35 -1.42 1.09
C ALA A 70 -2.53 -2.26 2.07
N ILE A 71 -3.15 -2.68 3.15
CA ILE A 71 -2.50 -3.47 4.20
C ILE A 71 -2.71 -4.94 3.92
N SER A 72 -1.62 -5.71 4.02
CA SER A 72 -1.66 -7.17 3.97
C SER A 72 -1.87 -7.70 5.39
N ASN A 73 -3.10 -8.06 5.71
CA ASN A 73 -3.49 -8.61 7.01
C ASN A 73 -4.42 -9.81 6.81
N ASN A 74 -4.52 -10.67 7.82
CA ASN A 74 -5.44 -11.80 7.81
C ASN A 74 -6.06 -12.02 9.19
N PHE A 75 -7.29 -11.60 9.38
CA PHE A 75 -8.04 -11.83 10.61
C PHE A 75 -8.69 -13.21 10.70
N GLY A 76 -8.51 -14.08 9.68
CA GLY A 76 -8.88 -15.49 9.71
C GLY A 76 -7.84 -16.41 10.35
N LYS A 77 -6.79 -15.87 10.94
CA LYS A 77 -5.77 -16.62 11.69
C LYS A 77 -6.30 -17.12 13.03
N PRO A 78 -5.63 -18.15 13.63
CA PRO A 78 -5.94 -18.58 14.99
C PRO A 78 -5.91 -17.42 15.99
N GLU A 79 -6.75 -17.48 17.00
CA GLU A 79 -6.92 -16.42 18.00
C GLU A 79 -5.60 -15.93 18.61
N ALA A 80 -4.65 -16.85 18.85
CA ALA A 80 -3.35 -16.50 19.42
C ALA A 80 -2.50 -15.59 18.51
N GLU A 81 -2.76 -15.57 17.20
CA GLU A 81 -2.05 -14.74 16.21
C GLU A 81 -2.76 -13.41 15.91
N LEU A 82 -4.00 -13.25 16.31
CA LEU A 82 -4.79 -12.04 16.03
C LEU A 82 -4.19 -10.76 16.62
N PRO A 83 -3.63 -10.75 17.85
CA PRO A 83 -3.01 -9.53 18.38
C PRO A 83 -1.91 -8.97 17.48
N ALA A 84 -1.09 -9.83 16.87
CA ALA A 84 -0.04 -9.41 15.94
C ALA A 84 -0.61 -8.81 14.64
N GLU A 85 -1.72 -9.34 14.14
CA GLU A 85 -2.41 -8.78 12.97
C GLU A 85 -3.00 -7.40 13.28
N VAL A 86 -3.60 -7.24 14.45
CA VAL A 86 -4.14 -5.94 14.89
C VAL A 86 -3.00 -4.91 15.04
N GLU A 87 -1.89 -5.31 15.65
CA GLU A 87 -0.72 -4.43 15.79
C GLU A 87 -0.16 -4.00 14.43
N ASN A 88 -0.07 -4.93 13.46
CA ASN A 88 0.33 -4.62 12.10
C ASN A 88 -0.59 -3.59 11.44
N VAL A 89 -1.90 -3.75 11.57
CA VAL A 89 -2.87 -2.79 11.03
C VAL A 89 -2.70 -1.42 11.70
N ASN A 90 -2.59 -1.37 13.03
CA ASN A 90 -2.40 -0.12 13.77
C ASN A 90 -1.13 0.62 13.35
N LYS A 91 -0.02 -0.11 13.18
CA LYS A 91 1.23 0.45 12.65
C LYS A 91 1.02 1.15 11.31
N TRP A 92 0.32 0.51 10.38
CA TRP A 92 0.09 1.10 9.06
C TRP A 92 -0.94 2.23 9.06
N VAL A 93 -1.88 2.22 9.99
CA VAL A 93 -2.78 3.38 10.22
C VAL A 93 -1.95 4.59 10.68
N ASP A 94 -1.01 4.41 11.61
CA ASP A 94 -0.13 5.49 12.05
C ASP A 94 0.75 6.02 10.90
N ILE A 95 1.26 5.13 10.05
CA ILE A 95 2.02 5.50 8.86
C ILE A 95 1.14 6.29 7.87
N ALA A 96 -0.10 5.86 7.65
CA ALA A 96 -1.05 6.58 6.80
C ALA A 96 -1.29 8.00 7.32
N VAL A 97 -1.46 8.17 8.63
CA VAL A 97 -1.60 9.49 9.26
C VAL A 97 -0.36 10.36 9.01
N LYS A 98 0.84 9.82 9.22
CA LYS A 98 2.10 10.54 8.97
C LYS A 98 2.24 10.98 7.51
N MET A 99 1.80 10.16 6.58
CA MET A 99 1.85 10.46 5.14
C MET A 99 0.67 11.30 4.65
N GLY A 100 -0.33 11.57 5.48
CA GLY A 100 -1.53 12.28 5.08
C GLY A 100 -2.40 11.49 4.11
N VAL A 101 -2.35 10.15 4.16
CA VAL A 101 -3.16 9.26 3.34
C VAL A 101 -4.52 9.07 4.00
N PRO A 102 -5.64 9.34 3.31
CA PRO A 102 -6.96 9.40 3.97
C PRO A 102 -7.59 8.05 4.25
N LEU A 103 -7.15 6.99 3.57
CA LEU A 103 -7.80 5.68 3.64
C LEU A 103 -6.76 4.56 3.82
N VAL A 104 -7.17 3.50 4.49
CA VAL A 104 -6.47 2.23 4.51
C VAL A 104 -7.41 1.12 4.05
N ARG A 105 -6.92 0.19 3.24
CA ARG A 105 -7.65 -1.00 2.85
C ARG A 105 -7.12 -2.19 3.64
N ILE A 106 -8.02 -2.91 4.29
CA ILE A 106 -7.72 -4.13 5.03
C ILE A 106 -8.51 -5.30 4.44
N PHE A 107 -8.09 -6.52 4.76
CA PHE A 107 -8.85 -7.72 4.48
C PHE A 107 -9.59 -8.21 5.74
N ALA A 108 -10.76 -8.82 5.55
CA ALA A 108 -11.47 -9.47 6.65
C ALA A 108 -10.76 -10.77 7.06
N ALA A 109 -10.65 -11.71 6.13
CA ALA A 109 -10.04 -13.00 6.39
C ALA A 109 -9.66 -13.72 5.09
N TRP A 110 -8.69 -14.62 5.20
CA TRP A 110 -8.43 -15.66 4.20
C TRP A 110 -8.60 -17.01 4.91
N VAL A 111 -9.31 -17.91 4.27
CA VAL A 111 -9.42 -19.29 4.78
C VAL A 111 -8.29 -20.10 4.16
N PRO A 112 -7.41 -20.72 4.97
CA PRO A 112 -6.40 -21.62 4.45
C PRO A 112 -7.04 -22.79 3.70
N GLY A 113 -6.63 -23.02 2.45
CA GLY A 113 -7.10 -24.15 1.66
C GLY A 113 -8.26 -23.89 0.71
N GLY A 114 -8.71 -22.63 0.62
CA GLY A 114 -9.60 -22.16 -0.46
C GLY A 114 -10.71 -23.10 -0.82
N THR A 115 -11.59 -23.43 0.12
CA THR A 115 -12.85 -24.05 -0.26
C THR A 115 -13.80 -22.94 -0.68
N ASP A 116 -14.15 -22.89 -1.95
CA ASP A 116 -15.23 -22.06 -2.50
C ASP A 116 -16.61 -22.47 -1.95
N GLU A 117 -16.64 -23.08 -0.80
CA GLU A 117 -17.88 -23.42 -0.12
C GLU A 117 -18.23 -22.29 0.85
N ALA A 118 -18.95 -21.34 0.29
CA ALA A 118 -19.78 -20.46 1.10
C ALA A 118 -20.97 -21.23 1.66
#